data_2539491ec54616ae434778b3936751cd
#
_entry.id   2539491ec54616ae434778b3936751cd
#
_cell.length_a   1.000
_cell.length_b   1.000
_cell.length_c   1.000
_cell.angle_alpha   90.00
_cell.angle_beta   90.00
_cell.angle_gamma   90.00
#
_symmetry.space_group_name_H-M   'P 1'
#
loop_
_entity.id
_entity.type
_entity.pdbx_description
1 polymer ?
#
loop_
_entity_poly.entity_id
_entity_poly.type
_entity_poly.pdbx_seq_one_letter_code
_entity_poly.pdbx_strand_id
1 'polypeptide(L)'
;MEHLKKVIISKRAELAAKGGHPWIYGTEIEHADEGIEAGDIVRVESKKGKFVGSGFYNPHSKITVRIFSTNANDTFNAAFWKRRAAYAVDYRLQVMRKEDYDCCRLVFGEADQLPGLTVDRFGDVLSVQVLSLGMERHKKEFLDGLIEVLRERQLAVSCVYERNDVKIRELEGMQQYKGFYRSPLLDPAAEKTRVDIVENGIRYTVDVENGQKTGFFLDQKFNRLAAAQIGKGRHVLDCFTHTGAFALNIAKGGAASVTALDISREAVEMTAHNAKQNGLAVEAAQADVFDFLTELDKKKDHSYDYIVLDPPAFTKSGKTVHEAFRGYKEINYRAMKILPRGGYLATCSCSHFMGEELFVKMVKEAARDAGVTLRQIEFRQQAPDHPILMTVPETYYLKFFLFQIV
;
A
#
# COMPACT_ATOMS: atom_id res chain seq x y z
N MET A 1 -19.35 22.34 -24.26
CA MET A 1 -18.92 20.99 -23.83
C MET A 1 -17.86 20.57 -24.82
N GLU A 2 -16.64 20.33 -24.34
CA GLU A 2 -15.57 19.74 -25.15
C GLU A 2 -16.04 18.38 -25.68
N HIS A 3 -15.98 18.18 -26.98
CA HIS A 3 -16.44 16.95 -27.59
C HIS A 3 -15.35 15.89 -27.38
N LEU A 4 -15.46 15.11 -26.30
CA LEU A 4 -14.53 14.00 -26.04
C LEU A 4 -14.59 12.99 -27.20
N LYS A 5 -13.43 12.58 -27.69
CA LYS A 5 -13.30 11.49 -28.67
C LYS A 5 -13.78 10.19 -28.04
N LYS A 6 -14.29 9.28 -28.87
CA LYS A 6 -14.99 8.08 -28.42
C LYS A 6 -14.12 6.85 -28.54
N VAL A 7 -14.32 5.95 -27.58
CA VAL A 7 -13.82 4.57 -27.62
C VAL A 7 -15.01 3.64 -27.47
N ILE A 8 -15.20 2.77 -28.44
CA ILE A 8 -16.27 1.75 -28.43
C ILE A 8 -15.69 0.45 -27.92
N ILE A 9 -16.34 -0.13 -26.91
CA ILE A 9 -15.87 -1.31 -26.22
C ILE A 9 -16.72 -2.55 -26.48
N SER A 10 -16.10 -3.71 -26.31
CA SER A 10 -16.74 -5.02 -26.44
C SER A 10 -17.86 -5.22 -25.40
N LYS A 11 -18.75 -6.14 -25.67
CA LYS A 11 -19.85 -6.49 -24.76
C LYS A 11 -19.32 -6.98 -23.39
N ARG A 12 -18.17 -7.69 -23.39
CA ARG A 12 -17.52 -8.15 -22.16
C ARG A 12 -17.05 -6.97 -21.31
N ALA A 13 -16.33 -6.02 -21.90
CA ALA A 13 -15.88 -4.82 -21.21
C ALA A 13 -17.05 -3.95 -20.72
N GLU A 14 -18.12 -3.81 -21.53
CA GLU A 14 -19.35 -3.12 -21.11
C GLU A 14 -19.93 -3.74 -19.83
N LEU A 15 -20.01 -5.06 -19.74
CA LEU A 15 -20.52 -5.75 -18.56
C LEU A 15 -19.62 -5.58 -17.33
N ALA A 16 -18.31 -5.68 -17.51
CA ALA A 16 -17.34 -5.45 -16.44
C ALA A 16 -17.41 -4.01 -15.92
N ALA A 17 -17.44 -3.02 -16.81
CA ALA A 17 -17.55 -1.60 -16.44
C ALA A 17 -18.88 -1.27 -15.76
N LYS A 18 -19.99 -1.85 -16.20
CA LYS A 18 -21.29 -1.75 -15.52
C LYS A 18 -21.30 -2.44 -14.15
N GLY A 19 -20.49 -3.47 -13.98
CA GLY A 19 -20.24 -4.11 -12.69
C GLY A 19 -19.32 -3.28 -11.78
N GLY A 20 -18.82 -2.11 -12.26
CA GLY A 20 -17.99 -1.18 -11.50
C GLY A 20 -16.49 -1.40 -11.66
N HIS A 21 -16.04 -2.33 -12.53
CA HIS A 21 -14.61 -2.50 -12.79
C HIS A 21 -14.12 -1.44 -13.80
N PRO A 22 -13.10 -0.61 -13.46
CA PRO A 22 -12.75 0.57 -14.26
C PRO A 22 -11.80 0.29 -15.43
N TRP A 23 -11.25 -0.91 -15.56
CA TRP A 23 -10.20 -1.21 -16.54
C TRP A 23 -10.77 -1.81 -17.82
N ILE A 24 -10.33 -1.25 -18.95
CA ILE A 24 -10.60 -1.77 -20.29
C ILE A 24 -9.25 -2.11 -20.93
N TYR A 25 -9.09 -3.35 -21.30
CA TYR A 25 -7.87 -3.85 -21.94
C TYR A 25 -7.89 -3.56 -23.43
N GLY A 26 -6.71 -3.43 -24.05
CA GLY A 26 -6.59 -3.14 -25.47
C GLY A 26 -7.34 -4.12 -26.38
N THR A 27 -7.37 -5.40 -26.00
CA THR A 27 -8.13 -6.45 -26.73
C THR A 27 -9.66 -6.32 -26.63
N GLU A 28 -10.15 -5.43 -25.77
CA GLU A 28 -11.57 -5.20 -25.52
C GLU A 28 -12.09 -3.93 -26.23
N ILE A 29 -11.18 -3.17 -26.89
CA ILE A 29 -11.54 -2.02 -27.71
C ILE A 29 -11.88 -2.50 -29.12
N GLU A 30 -13.04 -2.12 -29.61
CA GLU A 30 -13.51 -2.45 -30.95
C GLU A 30 -13.29 -1.32 -31.93
N HIS A 31 -13.39 -0.08 -31.47
CA HIS A 31 -13.13 1.11 -32.26
C HIS A 31 -12.68 2.26 -31.36
N ALA A 32 -11.77 3.06 -31.85
CA ALA A 32 -11.37 4.32 -31.23
C ALA A 32 -11.34 5.39 -32.34
N ASP A 33 -11.84 6.58 -32.03
CA ASP A 33 -11.82 7.71 -32.95
C ASP A 33 -10.37 8.04 -33.35
N GLU A 34 -10.20 8.57 -34.56
CA GLU A 34 -8.89 8.97 -35.05
C GLU A 34 -8.30 10.13 -34.22
N GLY A 35 -6.99 10.14 -34.09
CA GLY A 35 -6.24 11.22 -33.44
C GLY A 35 -6.42 11.31 -31.93
N ILE A 36 -6.88 10.24 -31.24
CA ILE A 36 -6.76 10.16 -29.77
C ILE A 36 -5.29 10.02 -29.42
N GLU A 37 -4.80 10.88 -28.54
CA GLU A 37 -3.44 10.84 -28.04
C GLU A 37 -3.36 10.05 -26.71
N ALA A 38 -2.19 9.49 -26.45
CA ALA A 38 -1.93 8.84 -25.17
C ALA A 38 -2.06 9.84 -24.00
N GLY A 39 -2.89 9.51 -23.01
CA GLY A 39 -3.20 10.38 -21.86
C GLY A 39 -4.47 11.21 -22.01
N ASP A 40 -5.11 11.21 -23.20
CA ASP A 40 -6.37 11.93 -23.39
C ASP A 40 -7.51 11.34 -22.54
N ILE A 41 -8.44 12.22 -22.18
CA ILE A 41 -9.73 11.80 -21.64
C ILE A 41 -10.65 11.44 -22.81
N VAL A 42 -11.19 10.23 -22.77
CA VAL A 42 -12.09 9.70 -23.79
C VAL A 42 -13.46 9.39 -23.23
N ARG A 43 -14.45 9.46 -24.10
CA ARG A 43 -15.80 8.99 -23.85
C ARG A 43 -15.88 7.51 -24.23
N VAL A 44 -16.22 6.67 -23.27
CA VAL A 44 -16.38 5.22 -23.48
C VAL A 44 -17.85 4.93 -23.78
N GLU A 45 -18.10 4.24 -24.89
CA GLU A 45 -19.44 3.84 -25.32
C GLU A 45 -19.52 2.34 -25.62
N SER A 46 -20.70 1.77 -25.42
CA SER A 46 -21.01 0.41 -25.89
C SER A 46 -21.21 0.41 -27.42
N LYS A 47 -21.22 -0.78 -28.04
CA LYS A 47 -21.60 -0.97 -29.46
C LYS A 47 -22.93 -0.31 -29.86
N LYS A 48 -23.85 -0.12 -28.90
CA LYS A 48 -25.17 0.47 -29.12
C LYS A 48 -25.17 1.99 -28.88
N GLY A 49 -23.98 2.64 -28.77
CA GLY A 49 -23.85 4.06 -28.54
C GLY A 49 -24.27 4.51 -27.12
N LYS A 50 -24.42 3.58 -26.15
CA LYS A 50 -24.74 3.95 -24.78
C LYS A 50 -23.46 4.37 -24.05
N PHE A 51 -23.52 5.49 -23.36
CA PHE A 51 -22.44 5.95 -22.47
C PHE A 51 -22.16 4.92 -21.38
N VAL A 52 -20.88 4.61 -21.16
CA VAL A 52 -20.38 3.71 -20.13
C VAL A 52 -19.58 4.47 -19.08
N GLY A 53 -18.80 5.45 -19.51
CA GLY A 53 -17.97 6.28 -18.63
C GLY A 53 -17.03 7.19 -19.41
N SER A 54 -16.27 7.99 -18.69
CA SER A 54 -15.10 8.73 -19.18
C SER A 54 -13.86 8.20 -18.51
N GLY A 55 -12.77 8.08 -19.27
CA GLY A 55 -11.53 7.47 -18.78
C GLY A 55 -10.30 8.01 -19.47
N PHE A 56 -9.14 7.73 -18.90
CA PHE A 56 -7.84 8.01 -19.52
C PHE A 56 -7.49 6.94 -20.54
N TYR A 57 -7.14 7.36 -21.73
CA TYR A 57 -6.70 6.48 -22.81
C TYR A 57 -5.17 6.42 -22.87
N ASN A 58 -4.62 5.21 -22.93
CA ASN A 58 -3.19 5.00 -23.16
C ASN A 58 -2.94 3.71 -23.94
N PRO A 59 -2.60 3.79 -25.24
CA PRO A 59 -2.36 2.62 -26.08
C PRO A 59 -1.06 1.86 -25.73
N HIS A 60 -0.14 2.47 -24.96
CA HIS A 60 1.09 1.81 -24.51
C HIS A 60 0.83 0.85 -23.35
N SER A 61 -0.24 1.07 -22.60
CA SER A 61 -0.63 0.25 -21.47
C SER A 61 -1.51 -0.93 -21.87
N LYS A 62 -1.35 -2.08 -21.21
CA LYS A 62 -2.31 -3.19 -21.35
C LYS A 62 -3.71 -2.78 -20.91
N ILE A 63 -3.82 -1.95 -19.87
CA ILE A 63 -5.06 -1.32 -19.43
C ILE A 63 -5.21 -0.03 -20.24
N THR A 64 -5.76 -0.18 -21.45
CA THR A 64 -5.78 0.91 -22.43
C THR A 64 -6.75 2.03 -22.08
N VAL A 65 -7.85 1.74 -21.36
CA VAL A 65 -8.70 2.79 -20.78
C VAL A 65 -8.91 2.54 -19.31
N ARG A 66 -8.72 3.58 -18.49
CA ARG A 66 -9.03 3.60 -17.06
C ARG A 66 -10.19 4.55 -16.81
N ILE A 67 -11.39 4.00 -16.62
CA ILE A 67 -12.60 4.78 -16.32
C ILE A 67 -12.47 5.40 -14.93
N PHE A 68 -12.73 6.70 -14.82
CA PHE A 68 -12.72 7.43 -13.54
C PHE A 68 -13.99 8.24 -13.30
N SER A 69 -14.89 8.36 -14.30
CA SER A 69 -16.21 8.94 -14.13
C SER A 69 -17.27 8.17 -14.91
N THR A 70 -18.41 7.93 -14.27
CA THR A 70 -19.62 7.35 -14.90
C THR A 70 -20.73 8.38 -15.08
N ASN A 71 -20.48 9.65 -14.73
CA ASN A 71 -21.43 10.74 -14.94
C ASN A 71 -21.17 11.42 -16.31
N ALA A 72 -22.12 11.30 -17.22
CA ALA A 72 -22.02 11.87 -18.57
C ALA A 72 -21.97 13.41 -18.62
N ASN A 73 -22.31 14.07 -17.50
CA ASN A 73 -22.35 15.53 -17.39
C ASN A 73 -21.09 16.11 -16.74
N ASP A 74 -20.12 15.27 -16.35
CA ASP A 74 -18.88 15.78 -15.79
C ASP A 74 -18.06 16.54 -16.84
N THR A 75 -17.51 17.67 -16.44
CA THR A 75 -16.50 18.47 -17.17
C THR A 75 -15.20 18.42 -16.39
N PHE A 76 -14.11 18.02 -17.06
CA PHE A 76 -12.84 17.65 -16.41
C PHE A 76 -11.90 18.88 -16.26
N ASN A 77 -12.40 19.90 -15.60
CA ASN A 77 -11.70 21.14 -15.27
C ASN A 77 -11.13 21.11 -13.83
N ALA A 78 -10.46 22.17 -13.41
CA ALA A 78 -9.88 22.29 -12.07
C ALA A 78 -10.91 22.06 -10.93
N ALA A 79 -12.17 22.48 -11.11
CA ALA A 79 -13.22 22.26 -10.13
C ALA A 79 -13.60 20.77 -9.98
N PHE A 80 -13.54 20.00 -11.07
CA PHE A 80 -13.73 18.55 -11.04
C PHE A 80 -12.61 17.88 -10.20
N TRP A 81 -11.35 18.22 -10.49
CA TRP A 81 -10.21 17.62 -9.79
C TRP A 81 -10.18 18.01 -8.32
N LYS A 82 -10.48 19.26 -7.98
CA LYS A 82 -10.61 19.70 -6.57
C LYS A 82 -11.73 18.94 -5.85
N ARG A 83 -12.88 18.73 -6.50
CA ARG A 83 -13.98 17.94 -5.93
C ARG A 83 -13.56 16.48 -5.69
N ARG A 84 -12.80 15.86 -6.61
CA ARG A 84 -12.26 14.51 -6.42
C ARG A 84 -11.28 14.44 -5.24
N ALA A 85 -10.42 15.44 -5.12
CA ALA A 85 -9.53 15.58 -3.96
C ALA A 85 -10.32 15.71 -2.65
N ALA A 86 -11.39 16.52 -2.64
CA ALA A 86 -12.25 16.68 -1.47
C ALA A 86 -12.91 15.35 -1.05
N TYR A 87 -13.43 14.55 -2.00
CA TYR A 87 -14.01 13.25 -1.69
C TYR A 87 -13.00 12.31 -1.05
N ALA A 88 -11.78 12.26 -1.57
CA ALA A 88 -10.73 11.41 -1.03
C ALA A 88 -10.29 11.83 0.38
N VAL A 89 -10.12 13.13 0.62
CA VAL A 89 -9.76 13.69 1.94
C VAL A 89 -10.91 13.47 2.94
N ASP A 90 -12.14 13.85 2.58
CA ASP A 90 -13.30 13.76 3.47
C ASP A 90 -13.58 12.30 3.89
N TYR A 91 -13.36 11.33 2.98
CA TYR A 91 -13.42 9.91 3.32
C TYR A 91 -12.43 9.57 4.44
N ARG A 92 -11.16 10.00 4.35
CA ARG A 92 -10.15 9.72 5.40
C ARG A 92 -10.50 10.39 6.72
N LEU A 93 -10.99 11.62 6.69
CA LEU A 93 -11.46 12.32 7.89
C LEU A 93 -12.64 11.63 8.58
N GLN A 94 -13.42 10.85 7.82
CA GLN A 94 -14.55 10.08 8.36
C GLN A 94 -14.14 8.72 8.92
N VAL A 95 -13.21 8.01 8.27
CA VAL A 95 -12.90 6.61 8.61
C VAL A 95 -11.67 6.44 9.50
N MET A 96 -10.78 7.45 9.55
CA MET A 96 -9.58 7.44 10.38
C MET A 96 -9.83 8.21 11.69
N ARG A 97 -9.08 7.87 12.73
CA ARG A 97 -9.11 8.64 13.98
C ARG A 97 -8.37 9.97 13.77
N LYS A 98 -8.73 11.00 14.55
CA LYS A 98 -8.14 12.34 14.43
C LYS A 98 -6.61 12.32 14.58
N GLU A 99 -6.09 11.51 15.50
CA GLU A 99 -4.65 11.32 15.71
C GLU A 99 -3.92 10.66 14.55
N ASP A 100 -4.65 10.05 13.62
CA ASP A 100 -4.08 9.40 12.43
C ASP A 100 -4.03 10.30 11.19
N TYR A 101 -4.62 11.50 11.23
CA TYR A 101 -4.70 12.37 10.04
C TYR A 101 -3.34 12.85 9.54
N ASP A 102 -2.35 12.97 10.43
CA ASP A 102 -0.99 13.39 10.07
C ASP A 102 -0.12 12.26 9.52
N CYS A 103 -0.66 11.04 9.47
CA CYS A 103 0.06 9.88 8.98
C CYS A 103 -0.92 8.90 8.34
N CYS A 104 -1.37 9.20 7.11
CA CYS A 104 -2.33 8.38 6.39
C CYS A 104 -2.21 8.51 4.87
N ARG A 105 -2.73 7.50 4.15
CA ARG A 105 -2.92 7.57 2.71
C ARG A 105 -4.13 8.43 2.37
N LEU A 106 -3.93 9.53 1.66
CA LEU A 106 -5.01 10.43 1.24
C LEU A 106 -5.66 10.00 -0.06
N VAL A 107 -4.91 9.34 -0.97
CA VAL A 107 -5.43 8.85 -2.25
C VAL A 107 -4.90 7.46 -2.53
N PHE A 108 -5.80 6.55 -2.89
CA PHE A 108 -5.49 5.15 -3.20
C PHE A 108 -6.07 4.73 -4.56
N GLY A 109 -5.54 5.32 -5.62
CA GLY A 109 -5.76 4.93 -7.02
C GLY A 109 -7.22 4.74 -7.39
N GLU A 110 -7.51 3.59 -7.94
CA GLU A 110 -8.82 3.18 -8.42
C GLU A 110 -9.91 3.21 -7.33
N ALA A 111 -9.53 2.97 -6.07
CA ALA A 111 -10.48 3.00 -4.97
C ALA A 111 -11.03 4.40 -4.67
N ASP A 112 -10.29 5.44 -5.06
CA ASP A 112 -10.74 6.84 -5.01
C ASP A 112 -11.18 7.38 -6.38
N GLN A 113 -11.28 6.52 -7.39
CA GLN A 113 -11.56 6.91 -8.78
C GLN A 113 -10.53 7.91 -9.32
N LEU A 114 -9.27 7.75 -8.92
CA LEU A 114 -8.10 8.52 -9.34
C LEU A 114 -7.03 7.53 -9.84
N PRO A 115 -7.26 6.85 -10.98
CA PRO A 115 -6.50 5.69 -11.39
C PRO A 115 -5.01 5.97 -11.52
N GLY A 116 -4.22 5.15 -10.85
CA GLY A 116 -2.77 5.25 -10.86
C GLY A 116 -2.18 6.37 -10.00
N LEU A 117 -2.99 7.06 -9.17
CA LEU A 117 -2.50 8.07 -8.25
C LEU A 117 -2.44 7.55 -6.81
N THR A 118 -1.31 7.75 -6.16
CA THR A 118 -1.15 7.51 -4.72
C THR A 118 -0.65 8.78 -4.07
N VAL A 119 -1.26 9.18 -2.96
CA VAL A 119 -0.82 10.30 -2.13
C VAL A 119 -0.81 9.86 -0.68
N ASP A 120 0.37 9.89 -0.08
CA ASP A 120 0.57 9.64 1.35
C ASP A 120 0.92 10.95 2.06
N ARG A 121 0.35 11.15 3.22
CA ARG A 121 0.62 12.29 4.09
C ARG A 121 1.50 11.86 5.26
N PHE A 122 2.58 12.58 5.47
CA PHE A 122 3.50 12.47 6.58
C PHE A 122 3.66 13.83 7.23
N GLY A 123 2.90 14.09 8.30
CA GLY A 123 2.82 15.41 8.91
C GLY A 123 2.29 16.47 7.94
N ASP A 124 3.13 17.42 7.58
CA ASP A 124 2.84 18.46 6.60
C ASP A 124 3.49 18.21 5.22
N VAL A 125 4.09 17.02 5.00
CA VAL A 125 4.69 16.60 3.73
C VAL A 125 3.77 15.60 3.02
N LEU A 126 3.53 15.80 1.73
CA LEU A 126 2.87 14.83 0.88
C LEU A 126 3.89 14.09 0.03
N SER A 127 3.80 12.76 0.00
CA SER A 127 4.56 11.90 -0.91
C SER A 127 3.63 11.35 -1.98
N VAL A 128 3.97 11.56 -3.25
CA VAL A 128 3.06 11.33 -4.39
C VAL A 128 3.68 10.36 -5.38
N GLN A 129 2.90 9.40 -5.87
CA GLN A 129 3.24 8.58 -7.03
C GLN A 129 2.15 8.70 -8.09
N VAL A 130 2.55 8.99 -9.33
CA VAL A 130 1.66 9.04 -10.49
C VAL A 130 2.05 7.92 -11.45
N LEU A 131 1.20 6.92 -11.60
CA LEU A 131 1.47 5.68 -12.31
C LEU A 131 0.63 5.51 -13.58
N SER A 132 -0.18 6.50 -13.96
CA SER A 132 -0.93 6.52 -15.22
C SER A 132 -0.69 7.81 -15.99
N LEU A 133 -0.55 7.71 -17.31
CA LEU A 133 -0.23 8.87 -18.17
C LEU A 133 -1.32 9.93 -18.16
N GLY A 134 -2.60 9.52 -18.13
CA GLY A 134 -3.70 10.47 -18.05
C GLY A 134 -3.67 11.28 -16.75
N MET A 135 -3.38 10.63 -15.60
CA MET A 135 -3.24 11.36 -14.34
C MET A 135 -2.00 12.26 -14.34
N GLU A 136 -0.91 11.86 -14.99
CA GLU A 136 0.28 12.72 -15.15
C GLU A 136 -0.06 14.03 -15.87
N ARG A 137 -0.90 13.99 -16.91
CA ARG A 137 -1.36 15.20 -17.64
C ARG A 137 -2.23 16.13 -16.79
N HIS A 138 -3.01 15.57 -15.85
CA HIS A 138 -3.91 16.31 -14.96
C HIS A 138 -3.38 16.50 -13.55
N LYS A 139 -2.15 16.10 -13.32
CA LYS A 139 -1.50 16.13 -12.00
C LYS A 139 -1.52 17.52 -11.36
N LYS A 140 -1.26 18.56 -12.16
CA LYS A 140 -1.19 19.93 -11.66
C LYS A 140 -2.52 20.39 -11.08
N GLU A 141 -3.61 20.24 -11.84
CA GLU A 141 -4.95 20.64 -11.41
C GLU A 141 -5.40 19.87 -10.17
N PHE A 142 -5.04 18.57 -10.12
CA PHE A 142 -5.38 17.73 -8.98
C PHE A 142 -4.58 18.13 -7.74
N LEU A 143 -3.24 18.23 -7.81
CA LEU A 143 -2.40 18.52 -6.65
C LEU A 143 -2.63 19.93 -6.11
N ASP A 144 -2.80 20.92 -6.96
CA ASP A 144 -3.17 22.27 -6.52
C ASP A 144 -4.53 22.26 -5.82
N GLY A 145 -5.52 21.58 -6.40
CA GLY A 145 -6.84 21.38 -5.77
C GLY A 145 -6.76 20.62 -4.44
N LEU A 146 -5.90 19.61 -4.32
CA LEU A 146 -5.69 18.86 -3.08
C LEU A 146 -5.08 19.74 -1.99
N ILE A 147 -4.07 20.57 -2.32
CA ILE A 147 -3.46 21.52 -1.38
C ILE A 147 -4.52 22.50 -0.84
N GLU A 148 -5.37 23.04 -1.73
CA GLU A 148 -6.47 23.92 -1.33
C GLU A 148 -7.45 23.21 -0.39
N VAL A 149 -7.89 21.99 -0.74
CA VAL A 149 -8.80 21.17 0.09
C VAL A 149 -8.20 20.91 1.48
N LEU A 150 -6.93 20.52 1.55
CA LEU A 150 -6.27 20.27 2.82
C LEU A 150 -6.24 21.53 3.70
N ARG A 151 -5.95 22.70 3.11
CA ARG A 151 -6.00 23.99 3.82
C ARG A 151 -7.41 24.33 4.31
N GLU A 152 -8.44 24.12 3.48
CA GLU A 152 -9.83 24.29 3.87
C GLU A 152 -10.23 23.39 5.05
N ARG A 153 -9.62 22.21 5.17
CA ARG A 153 -9.79 21.26 6.29
C ARG A 153 -8.83 21.52 7.47
N GLN A 154 -8.07 22.63 7.44
CA GLN A 154 -7.07 23.01 8.44
C GLN A 154 -5.94 21.97 8.60
N LEU A 155 -5.62 21.27 7.52
CA LEU A 155 -4.52 20.33 7.44
C LEU A 155 -3.33 20.99 6.74
N ALA A 156 -2.23 21.19 7.48
CA ALA A 156 -1.05 21.84 6.95
C ALA A 156 -0.39 21.04 5.82
N VAL A 157 0.09 21.73 4.79
CA VAL A 157 0.93 21.20 3.72
C VAL A 157 2.07 22.18 3.49
N SER A 158 3.30 21.76 3.71
CA SER A 158 4.51 22.54 3.48
C SER A 158 5.12 22.24 2.11
N CYS A 159 5.19 20.98 1.73
CA CYS A 159 5.74 20.56 0.45
C CYS A 159 5.12 19.25 -0.05
N VAL A 160 5.29 18.99 -1.34
CA VAL A 160 4.90 17.77 -2.02
C VAL A 160 6.12 17.18 -2.69
N TYR A 161 6.44 15.91 -2.42
CA TYR A 161 7.55 15.19 -3.01
C TYR A 161 7.05 14.07 -3.92
N GLU A 162 7.47 14.08 -5.18
CA GLU A 162 7.08 13.09 -6.17
C GLU A 162 8.05 11.90 -6.17
N ARG A 163 7.51 10.69 -5.95
CA ARG A 163 8.23 9.41 -5.95
C ARG A 163 7.89 8.62 -7.20
N ASN A 164 8.14 9.24 -8.33
CA ASN A 164 7.90 8.69 -9.66
C ASN A 164 9.09 7.85 -10.19
N ASP A 165 9.98 7.40 -9.30
CA ASP A 165 11.17 6.59 -9.55
C ASP A 165 10.87 5.08 -9.60
N VAL A 166 9.77 4.70 -10.25
CA VAL A 166 9.28 3.31 -10.30
C VAL A 166 9.13 2.80 -11.75
N LYS A 167 9.61 1.59 -12.02
CA LYS A 167 9.64 0.97 -13.35
C LYS A 167 8.29 0.82 -14.04
N ILE A 168 7.19 0.76 -13.29
CA ILE A 168 5.86 0.63 -13.87
C ILE A 168 5.48 1.82 -14.75
N ARG A 169 6.07 2.99 -14.53
CA ARG A 169 5.88 4.18 -15.36
C ARG A 169 6.32 3.97 -16.81
N GLU A 170 7.38 3.19 -17.02
CA GLU A 170 7.89 2.87 -18.37
C GLU A 170 6.85 2.08 -19.19
N LEU A 171 6.03 1.24 -18.53
CA LEU A 171 4.94 0.50 -19.17
C LEU A 171 3.78 1.41 -19.62
N GLU A 172 3.71 2.60 -19.05
CA GLU A 172 2.75 3.65 -19.41
C GLU A 172 3.35 4.68 -20.39
N GLY A 173 4.60 4.47 -20.84
CA GLY A 173 5.31 5.40 -21.73
C GLY A 173 5.85 6.64 -21.02
N MET A 174 6.01 6.62 -19.69
CA MET A 174 6.48 7.74 -18.87
C MET A 174 7.90 7.51 -18.37
N GLN A 175 8.66 8.60 -18.21
CA GLN A 175 9.98 8.57 -17.59
C GLN A 175 9.88 8.42 -16.06
N GLN A 176 10.90 7.81 -15.47
CA GLN A 176 11.11 7.80 -14.03
C GLN A 176 11.77 9.10 -13.57
N TYR A 177 11.31 9.65 -12.44
CA TYR A 177 11.94 10.79 -11.76
C TYR A 177 11.50 10.85 -10.30
N LYS A 178 12.21 11.63 -9.49
CA LYS A 178 11.80 12.05 -8.15
C LYS A 178 12.20 13.50 -7.92
N GLY A 179 11.48 14.22 -7.07
CA GLY A 179 11.74 15.62 -6.75
C GLY A 179 10.54 16.34 -6.16
N PHE A 180 10.74 17.59 -5.79
CA PHE A 180 9.66 18.42 -5.28
C PHE A 180 8.71 18.90 -6.39
N TYR A 181 7.42 18.76 -6.14
CA TYR A 181 6.38 19.36 -6.96
C TYR A 181 6.35 20.88 -6.74
N ARG A 182 6.32 21.62 -7.83
CA ARG A 182 6.33 23.09 -7.82
C ARG A 182 4.92 23.64 -8.00
N SER A 183 4.48 24.44 -7.04
CA SER A 183 3.19 25.13 -7.08
C SER A 183 3.32 26.53 -6.47
N PRO A 184 2.63 27.56 -7.00
CA PRO A 184 2.55 28.86 -6.35
C PRO A 184 1.85 28.81 -4.98
N LEU A 185 1.19 27.71 -4.66
CA LEU A 185 0.57 27.48 -3.37
C LEU A 185 1.56 27.01 -2.29
N LEU A 186 2.79 26.66 -2.62
CA LEU A 186 3.81 26.15 -1.71
C LEU A 186 5.00 27.08 -1.63
N ASP A 187 5.64 27.17 -0.45
CA ASP A 187 6.87 27.90 -0.26
C ASP A 187 8.08 26.98 -0.49
N PRO A 188 8.92 27.23 -1.49
CA PRO A 188 10.13 26.42 -1.72
C PRO A 188 11.09 26.39 -0.52
N ALA A 189 11.09 27.41 0.35
CA ALA A 189 11.91 27.43 1.54
C ALA A 189 11.45 26.43 2.63
N ALA A 190 10.23 25.91 2.51
CA ALA A 190 9.67 24.90 3.43
C ALA A 190 9.94 23.46 2.99
N GLU A 191 10.70 23.23 1.90
CA GLU A 191 11.00 21.91 1.36
C GLU A 191 11.85 21.08 2.32
N LYS A 192 11.40 19.84 2.56
CA LYS A 192 12.11 18.85 3.37
C LYS A 192 11.78 17.44 2.90
N THR A 193 12.77 16.56 2.94
CA THR A 193 12.61 15.14 2.59
C THR A 193 12.52 14.23 3.81
N ARG A 194 12.86 14.74 5.00
CA ARG A 194 12.72 14.01 6.26
C ARG A 194 11.70 14.68 7.16
N VAL A 195 10.80 13.88 7.71
CA VAL A 195 9.72 14.35 8.56
C VAL A 195 9.45 13.35 9.69
N ASP A 196 9.28 13.88 10.89
CA ASP A 196 8.85 13.06 12.03
C ASP A 196 7.33 12.93 12.02
N ILE A 197 6.86 11.70 12.17
CA ILE A 197 5.44 11.37 12.29
C ILE A 197 5.17 10.67 13.62
N VAL A 198 3.91 10.63 14.02
CA VAL A 198 3.46 9.83 15.15
C VAL A 198 2.42 8.84 14.67
N GLU A 199 2.71 7.54 14.79
CA GLU A 199 1.76 6.47 14.56
C GLU A 199 1.61 5.62 15.82
N ASN A 200 0.38 5.39 16.27
CA ASN A 200 0.10 4.63 17.50
C ASN A 200 0.83 5.17 18.75
N GLY A 201 1.10 6.48 18.76
CA GLY A 201 1.84 7.16 19.82
C GLY A 201 3.35 6.85 19.81
N ILE A 202 3.89 6.33 18.72
CA ILE A 202 5.32 6.12 18.48
C ILE A 202 5.79 7.11 17.43
N ARG A 203 6.91 7.76 17.70
CA ARG A 203 7.54 8.68 16.76
C ARG A 203 8.42 7.91 15.79
N TYR A 204 8.28 8.19 14.49
CA TYR A 204 9.12 7.66 13.42
C TYR A 204 9.66 8.80 12.59
N THR A 205 10.91 8.70 12.15
CA THR A 205 11.47 9.57 11.12
C THR A 205 11.22 8.91 9.75
N VAL A 206 10.49 9.59 8.89
CA VAL A 206 10.21 9.15 7.50
C VAL A 206 11.10 9.93 6.55
N ASP A 207 11.79 9.23 5.66
CA ASP A 207 12.54 9.81 4.54
C ASP A 207 11.73 9.58 3.25
N VAL A 208 11.05 10.62 2.77
CA VAL A 208 10.22 10.53 1.57
C VAL A 208 11.05 10.45 0.28
N GLU A 209 12.33 10.80 0.33
CA GLU A 209 13.23 10.72 -0.83
C GLU A 209 13.84 9.33 -1.01
N ASN A 210 14.33 8.71 0.07
CA ASN A 210 15.11 7.49 0.02
C ASN A 210 14.40 6.28 0.65
N GLY A 211 13.32 6.51 1.41
CA GLY A 211 12.50 5.45 1.98
C GLY A 211 11.82 4.58 0.94
N GLN A 212 11.46 3.36 1.30
CA GLN A 212 10.76 2.44 0.40
C GLN A 212 9.38 2.97 0.01
N LYS A 213 8.95 2.74 -1.24
CA LYS A 213 7.71 3.23 -1.82
C LYS A 213 7.60 4.77 -1.66
N THR A 214 6.63 5.23 -0.89
CA THR A 214 6.38 6.64 -0.58
C THR A 214 7.12 7.13 0.66
N GLY A 215 7.76 6.23 1.43
CA GLY A 215 8.54 6.54 2.63
C GLY A 215 8.24 5.66 3.85
N PHE A 216 6.99 5.24 4.04
CA PHE A 216 6.55 4.41 5.16
C PHE A 216 5.33 3.55 4.78
N PHE A 217 5.15 2.39 5.44
CA PHE A 217 4.03 1.48 5.18
C PHE A 217 2.85 1.80 6.09
N LEU A 218 1.91 2.61 5.61
CA LEU A 218 0.75 3.07 6.37
C LEU A 218 -0.35 2.02 6.50
N ASP A 219 -0.41 1.08 5.58
CA ASP A 219 -1.43 0.05 5.46
C ASP A 219 -1.49 -0.93 6.64
N GLN A 220 -0.36 -1.13 7.35
CA GLN A 220 -0.22 -2.02 8.50
C GLN A 220 -0.52 -1.35 9.86
N LYS A 221 -0.87 -0.08 9.91
CA LYS A 221 -1.04 0.71 11.14
C LYS A 221 -1.82 0.00 12.24
N PHE A 222 -3.01 -0.49 11.93
CA PHE A 222 -3.88 -1.16 12.91
C PHE A 222 -3.52 -2.62 13.15
N ASN A 223 -2.82 -3.25 12.20
CA ASN A 223 -2.26 -4.60 12.39
C ASN A 223 -1.11 -4.57 13.41
N ARG A 224 -0.30 -3.50 13.40
CA ARG A 224 0.74 -3.27 14.42
C ARG A 224 0.14 -3.14 15.82
N LEU A 225 -0.99 -2.44 15.97
CA LEU A 225 -1.71 -2.36 17.25
C LEU A 225 -2.23 -3.72 17.71
N ALA A 226 -2.82 -4.50 16.81
CA ALA A 226 -3.29 -5.84 17.12
C ALA A 226 -2.14 -6.76 17.55
N ALA A 227 -1.01 -6.71 16.84
CA ALA A 227 0.20 -7.45 17.22
C ALA A 227 0.73 -7.03 18.60
N ALA A 228 0.71 -5.73 18.91
CA ALA A 228 1.18 -5.21 20.19
C ALA A 228 0.37 -5.69 21.40
N GLN A 229 -0.94 -5.92 21.24
CA GLN A 229 -1.80 -6.40 22.31
C GLN A 229 -1.40 -7.79 22.85
N ILE A 230 -0.85 -8.64 21.96
CA ILE A 230 -0.38 -9.99 22.32
C ILE A 230 1.05 -9.97 22.88
N GLY A 231 1.81 -8.91 22.62
CA GLY A 231 3.24 -8.84 22.90
C GLY A 231 3.62 -8.75 24.39
N LYS A 232 2.70 -8.40 25.28
CA LYS A 232 3.01 -8.13 26.70
C LYS A 232 3.66 -9.32 27.39
N GLY A 233 4.86 -9.08 27.95
CA GLY A 233 5.65 -10.07 28.70
C GLY A 233 6.30 -11.14 27.82
N ARG A 234 6.31 -10.99 26.49
CA ARG A 234 6.82 -11.98 25.54
C ARG A 234 8.21 -11.65 25.03
N HIS A 235 8.92 -12.71 24.62
CA HIS A 235 10.17 -12.62 23.88
C HIS A 235 9.86 -12.68 22.39
N VAL A 236 10.03 -11.53 21.68
CA VAL A 236 9.50 -11.32 20.35
C VAL A 236 10.61 -11.28 19.30
N LEU A 237 10.39 -11.95 18.17
CA LEU A 237 11.20 -11.85 16.97
C LEU A 237 10.36 -11.21 15.86
N ASP A 238 10.75 -10.01 15.44
CA ASP A 238 10.16 -9.29 14.31
C ASP A 238 11.02 -9.48 13.06
N CYS A 239 10.51 -10.25 12.11
CA CYS A 239 11.18 -10.61 10.87
C CYS A 239 10.75 -9.69 9.74
N PHE A 240 11.73 -9.19 8.95
CA PHE A 240 11.51 -8.19 7.90
C PHE A 240 11.05 -6.85 8.48
N THR A 241 11.70 -6.41 9.53
CA THR A 241 11.25 -5.31 10.40
C THR A 241 11.17 -3.95 9.70
N HIS A 242 11.89 -3.77 8.57
CA HIS A 242 12.02 -2.51 7.84
C HIS A 242 12.51 -1.39 8.79
N THR A 243 11.68 -0.41 9.12
CA THR A 243 12.01 0.70 10.03
C THR A 243 11.60 0.43 11.49
N GLY A 244 11.35 -0.84 11.85
CA GLY A 244 11.02 -1.27 13.20
C GLY A 244 9.56 -1.13 13.60
N ALA A 245 8.65 -0.96 12.63
CA ALA A 245 7.30 -0.52 12.97
C ALA A 245 6.49 -1.56 13.76
N PHE A 246 6.58 -2.87 13.48
CA PHE A 246 5.99 -3.91 14.33
C PHE A 246 6.75 -4.03 15.65
N ALA A 247 8.08 -4.12 15.61
CA ALA A 247 8.93 -4.24 16.79
C ALA A 247 8.66 -3.16 17.84
N LEU A 248 8.60 -1.89 17.40
CA LEU A 248 8.36 -0.75 18.30
C LEU A 248 6.96 -0.73 18.90
N ASN A 249 5.92 -1.07 18.12
CA ASN A 249 4.56 -1.20 18.66
C ASN A 249 4.49 -2.28 19.74
N ILE A 250 5.13 -3.42 19.49
CA ILE A 250 5.16 -4.56 20.42
C ILE A 250 6.00 -4.23 21.67
N ALA A 251 7.15 -3.59 21.51
CA ALA A 251 7.97 -3.12 22.64
C ALA A 251 7.19 -2.13 23.52
N LYS A 252 6.50 -1.16 22.90
CA LYS A 252 5.62 -0.22 23.62
C LYS A 252 4.45 -0.94 24.32
N GLY A 253 3.97 -2.05 23.75
CA GLY A 253 2.96 -2.92 24.34
C GLY A 253 3.42 -3.68 25.58
N GLY A 254 4.70 -3.60 25.95
CA GLY A 254 5.28 -4.20 27.15
C GLY A 254 5.87 -5.59 26.95
N ALA A 255 6.41 -5.87 25.77
CA ALA A 255 7.19 -7.08 25.51
C ALA A 255 8.38 -7.19 26.50
N ALA A 256 8.75 -8.41 26.89
CA ALA A 256 9.92 -8.66 27.75
C ALA A 256 11.22 -8.38 27.00
N SER A 257 11.28 -8.77 25.72
CA SER A 257 12.36 -8.42 24.80
C SER A 257 11.85 -8.42 23.36
N VAL A 258 12.48 -7.62 22.51
CA VAL A 258 12.17 -7.57 21.07
C VAL A 258 13.47 -7.57 20.28
N THR A 259 13.64 -8.59 19.43
CA THR A 259 14.69 -8.65 18.39
C THR A 259 14.07 -8.38 17.05
N ALA A 260 14.61 -7.41 16.32
CA ALA A 260 14.11 -6.94 15.02
C ALA A 260 15.15 -7.21 13.93
N LEU A 261 14.78 -7.97 12.90
CA LEU A 261 15.68 -8.40 11.83
C LEU A 261 15.31 -7.78 10.48
N ASP A 262 16.31 -7.33 9.77
CA ASP A 262 16.19 -6.99 8.34
C ASP A 262 17.53 -7.31 7.62
N ILE A 263 17.45 -7.56 6.31
CA ILE A 263 18.64 -7.76 5.49
C ILE A 263 19.31 -6.41 5.13
N SER A 264 18.55 -5.32 5.13
CA SER A 264 19.05 -3.97 4.84
C SER A 264 19.67 -3.36 6.09
N ARG A 265 20.93 -2.96 5.98
CA ARG A 265 21.66 -2.24 7.02
C ARG A 265 20.96 -0.91 7.35
N GLU A 266 20.50 -0.18 6.34
CA GLU A 266 19.80 1.10 6.50
C GLU A 266 18.49 0.92 7.29
N ALA A 267 17.76 -0.18 7.05
CA ALA A 267 16.54 -0.51 7.78
C ALA A 267 16.86 -0.78 9.27
N VAL A 268 17.92 -1.53 9.55
CA VAL A 268 18.39 -1.83 10.92
C VAL A 268 18.81 -0.55 11.64
N GLU A 269 19.60 0.31 11.01
CA GLU A 269 20.03 1.61 11.55
C GLU A 269 18.81 2.51 11.84
N MET A 270 17.82 2.54 10.95
CA MET A 270 16.58 3.31 11.15
C MET A 270 15.73 2.72 12.29
N THR A 271 15.66 1.39 12.42
CA THR A 271 14.99 0.72 13.55
C THR A 271 15.62 1.13 14.87
N ALA A 272 16.95 1.09 14.97
CA ALA A 272 17.69 1.50 16.17
C ALA A 272 17.49 3.01 16.48
N HIS A 273 17.48 3.86 15.44
CA HIS A 273 17.20 5.29 15.59
C HIS A 273 15.78 5.51 16.14
N ASN A 274 14.77 4.88 15.54
CA ASN A 274 13.38 4.99 15.97
C ASN A 274 13.17 4.44 17.39
N ALA A 275 13.83 3.34 17.76
CA ALA A 275 13.78 2.80 19.10
C ALA A 275 14.35 3.79 20.13
N LYS A 276 15.53 4.35 19.85
CA LYS A 276 16.19 5.32 20.72
C LYS A 276 15.36 6.58 20.94
N GLN A 277 14.78 7.17 19.89
CA GLN A 277 13.96 8.39 20.02
C GLN A 277 12.67 8.20 20.81
N ASN A 278 12.20 6.94 20.94
CA ASN A 278 11.04 6.57 21.74
C ASN A 278 11.38 6.01 23.13
N GLY A 279 12.65 5.83 23.46
CA GLY A 279 13.09 5.21 24.71
C GLY A 279 12.67 3.73 24.82
N LEU A 280 12.54 3.03 23.69
CA LEU A 280 12.11 1.64 23.62
C LEU A 280 13.33 0.72 23.47
N ALA A 281 13.34 -0.40 24.22
CA ALA A 281 14.36 -1.43 24.11
C ALA A 281 14.02 -2.39 22.97
N VAL A 282 14.72 -2.25 21.85
CA VAL A 282 14.64 -3.13 20.68
C VAL A 282 16.05 -3.44 20.21
N GLU A 283 16.39 -4.72 20.12
CA GLU A 283 17.63 -5.19 19.53
C GLU A 283 17.46 -5.31 18.03
N ALA A 284 18.08 -4.40 17.26
CA ALA A 284 18.04 -4.42 15.81
C ALA A 284 19.28 -5.10 15.24
N ALA A 285 19.12 -6.11 14.38
CA ALA A 285 20.22 -6.87 13.81
C ALA A 285 20.06 -7.10 12.31
N GLN A 286 21.17 -6.98 11.57
CA GLN A 286 21.21 -7.29 10.14
C GLN A 286 21.34 -8.81 9.95
N ALA A 287 20.32 -9.45 9.36
CA ALA A 287 20.33 -10.86 9.07
C ALA A 287 19.40 -11.22 7.89
N ASP A 288 19.72 -12.30 7.19
CA ASP A 288 18.75 -12.98 6.33
C ASP A 288 17.80 -13.79 7.21
N VAL A 289 16.50 -13.52 7.10
CA VAL A 289 15.47 -14.17 7.93
C VAL A 289 15.40 -15.67 7.68
N PHE A 290 15.58 -16.14 6.44
CA PHE A 290 15.54 -17.58 6.12
C PHE A 290 16.69 -18.32 6.82
N ASP A 291 17.89 -17.74 6.77
CA ASP A 291 19.07 -18.30 7.42
C ASP A 291 18.93 -18.27 8.94
N PHE A 292 18.48 -17.14 9.50
CA PHE A 292 18.31 -16.95 10.93
C PHE A 292 17.32 -17.97 11.53
N LEU A 293 16.12 -18.11 10.93
CA LEU A 293 15.12 -19.08 11.36
C LEU A 293 15.64 -20.53 11.21
N THR A 294 16.42 -20.80 10.16
CA THR A 294 17.04 -22.12 9.94
C THR A 294 18.05 -22.44 11.04
N GLU A 295 18.86 -21.48 11.47
CA GLU A 295 19.82 -21.67 12.55
C GLU A 295 19.14 -21.90 13.90
N LEU A 296 18.07 -21.17 14.21
CA LEU A 296 17.27 -21.40 15.43
C LEU A 296 16.67 -22.82 15.44
N ASP A 297 16.09 -23.27 14.32
CA ASP A 297 15.52 -24.64 14.19
C ASP A 297 16.61 -25.71 14.38
N LYS A 298 17.79 -25.58 13.76
CA LYS A 298 18.92 -26.50 13.94
C LYS A 298 19.41 -26.57 15.40
N LYS A 299 19.46 -25.42 16.07
CA LYS A 299 19.88 -25.32 17.48
C LYS A 299 18.80 -25.73 18.45
N LYS A 300 17.56 -25.98 17.98
CA LYS A 300 16.37 -26.18 18.82
C LYS A 300 16.21 -25.05 19.83
N ASP A 301 16.46 -23.82 19.36
CA ASP A 301 16.34 -22.61 20.17
C ASP A 301 14.89 -22.15 20.20
N HIS A 302 14.28 -22.17 21.35
CA HIS A 302 12.89 -21.75 21.61
C HIS A 302 12.86 -20.50 22.49
N SER A 303 13.88 -19.64 22.38
CA SER A 303 13.96 -18.38 23.15
C SER A 303 12.89 -17.37 22.84
N TYR A 304 12.27 -17.47 21.65
CA TYR A 304 11.17 -16.62 21.23
C TYR A 304 9.83 -17.34 21.39
N ASP A 305 8.85 -16.65 21.99
CA ASP A 305 7.49 -17.15 22.16
C ASP A 305 6.45 -16.36 21.35
N TYR A 306 6.91 -15.35 20.58
CA TYR A 306 6.12 -14.62 19.61
C TYR A 306 6.98 -14.24 18.39
N ILE A 307 6.54 -14.64 17.19
CA ILE A 307 7.22 -14.30 15.93
C ILE A 307 6.27 -13.52 15.03
N VAL A 308 6.79 -12.43 14.43
CA VAL A 308 6.11 -11.63 13.40
C VAL A 308 6.80 -11.85 12.06
N LEU A 309 6.03 -12.19 11.03
CA LEU A 309 6.47 -12.36 9.65
C LEU A 309 5.75 -11.37 8.74
N ASP A 310 6.40 -10.26 8.37
CA ASP A 310 5.88 -9.29 7.39
C ASP A 310 6.82 -9.17 6.17
N PRO A 311 6.96 -10.26 5.39
CA PRO A 311 7.91 -10.30 4.29
C PRO A 311 7.48 -9.38 3.13
N PRO A 312 8.42 -8.96 2.28
CA PRO A 312 8.11 -8.31 1.03
C PRO A 312 7.25 -9.23 0.14
N ALA A 313 6.54 -8.65 -0.83
CA ALA A 313 5.76 -9.44 -1.78
C ALA A 313 6.67 -10.40 -2.57
N PHE A 314 6.56 -11.70 -2.33
CA PHE A 314 7.36 -12.72 -3.02
C PHE A 314 6.91 -12.94 -4.46
N THR A 315 5.75 -12.40 -4.86
CA THR A 315 5.31 -12.40 -6.26
C THR A 315 4.70 -11.07 -6.66
N LYS A 316 5.01 -10.66 -7.90
CA LYS A 316 4.42 -9.49 -8.57
C LYS A 316 3.66 -9.88 -9.85
N SER A 317 3.49 -11.19 -10.09
CA SER A 317 2.79 -11.69 -11.28
C SER A 317 2.16 -13.06 -11.02
N GLY A 318 1.10 -13.38 -11.75
CA GLY A 318 0.48 -14.72 -11.70
C GLY A 318 1.44 -15.87 -12.05
N LYS A 319 2.52 -15.60 -12.80
CA LYS A 319 3.49 -16.63 -13.24
C LYS A 319 4.36 -17.16 -12.10
N THR A 320 4.64 -16.34 -11.07
CA THR A 320 5.55 -16.66 -9.96
C THR A 320 4.80 -16.98 -8.64
N VAL A 321 3.49 -17.17 -8.69
CA VAL A 321 2.66 -17.49 -7.50
C VAL A 321 3.10 -18.78 -6.82
N HIS A 322 3.47 -19.81 -7.60
CA HIS A 322 3.90 -21.09 -7.04
C HIS A 322 5.22 -20.99 -6.27
N GLU A 323 6.16 -20.20 -6.78
CA GLU A 323 7.43 -19.92 -6.11
C GLU A 323 7.20 -19.11 -4.83
N ALA A 324 6.34 -18.10 -4.91
CA ALA A 324 5.95 -17.32 -3.74
C ALA A 324 5.28 -18.18 -2.66
N PHE A 325 4.38 -19.08 -3.05
CA PHE A 325 3.76 -20.02 -2.12
C PHE A 325 4.80 -20.82 -1.35
N ARG A 326 5.83 -21.34 -2.02
CA ARG A 326 6.92 -22.08 -1.37
C ARG A 326 7.72 -21.19 -0.42
N GLY A 327 8.05 -19.96 -0.80
CA GLY A 327 8.77 -19.02 0.06
C GLY A 327 7.98 -18.65 1.32
N TYR A 328 6.69 -18.31 1.16
CA TYR A 328 5.81 -18.06 2.32
C TYR A 328 5.67 -19.30 3.21
N LYS A 329 5.52 -20.49 2.61
CA LYS A 329 5.41 -21.74 3.36
C LYS A 329 6.66 -22.02 4.18
N GLU A 330 7.86 -21.83 3.60
CA GLU A 330 9.13 -22.08 4.28
C GLU A 330 9.29 -21.22 5.53
N ILE A 331 9.12 -19.90 5.43
CA ILE A 331 9.28 -19.01 6.61
C ILE A 331 8.23 -19.30 7.68
N ASN A 332 6.98 -19.56 7.29
CA ASN A 332 5.91 -19.90 8.24
C ASN A 332 6.19 -21.25 8.92
N TYR A 333 6.61 -22.26 8.17
CA TYR A 333 6.99 -23.56 8.68
C TYR A 333 8.12 -23.45 9.72
N ARG A 334 9.20 -22.70 9.39
CA ARG A 334 10.33 -22.49 10.31
C ARG A 334 9.90 -21.77 11.58
N ALA A 335 9.13 -20.69 11.46
CA ALA A 335 8.61 -19.97 12.62
C ALA A 335 7.77 -20.88 13.53
N MET A 336 6.89 -21.70 12.96
CA MET A 336 6.06 -22.64 13.72
C MET A 336 6.86 -23.73 14.41
N LYS A 337 7.97 -24.18 13.82
CA LYS A 337 8.89 -25.18 14.42
C LYS A 337 9.62 -24.66 15.67
N ILE A 338 9.93 -23.37 15.68
CA ILE A 338 10.67 -22.71 16.75
C ILE A 338 9.73 -22.34 17.90
N LEU A 339 8.50 -21.91 17.58
CA LEU A 339 7.56 -21.45 18.58
C LEU A 339 7.13 -22.56 19.54
N PRO A 340 7.15 -22.33 20.86
CA PRO A 340 6.64 -23.29 21.83
C PRO A 340 5.11 -23.38 21.76
N ARG A 341 4.55 -24.44 22.32
CA ARG A 341 3.12 -24.53 22.60
C ARG A 341 2.68 -23.34 23.47
N GLY A 342 1.59 -22.66 23.08
CA GLY A 342 1.14 -21.42 23.70
C GLY A 342 1.81 -20.16 23.14
N GLY A 343 2.80 -20.31 22.26
CA GLY A 343 3.44 -19.21 21.53
C GLY A 343 2.54 -18.62 20.44
N TYR A 344 2.94 -17.49 19.87
CA TYR A 344 2.13 -16.73 18.91
C TYR A 344 2.88 -16.50 17.60
N LEU A 345 2.11 -16.48 16.52
CA LEU A 345 2.58 -16.15 15.17
C LEU A 345 1.69 -15.08 14.56
N ALA A 346 2.27 -13.92 14.25
CA ALA A 346 1.68 -12.96 13.30
C ALA A 346 2.30 -13.19 11.94
N THR A 347 1.50 -13.34 10.90
CA THR A 347 2.01 -13.57 9.54
C THR A 347 1.22 -12.80 8.51
N CYS A 348 1.94 -12.17 7.58
CA CYS A 348 1.39 -11.26 6.58
C CYS A 348 1.70 -11.69 5.15
N SER A 349 0.88 -11.20 4.23
CA SER A 349 1.20 -11.14 2.80
C SER A 349 0.61 -9.87 2.20
N CYS A 350 1.45 -9.05 1.59
CA CYS A 350 1.04 -7.85 0.85
C CYS A 350 0.91 -8.10 -0.67
N SER A 351 0.93 -9.35 -1.12
CA SER A 351 0.80 -9.67 -2.55
C SER A 351 -0.65 -9.88 -2.94
N HIS A 352 -1.12 -9.11 -3.94
CA HIS A 352 -2.44 -9.32 -4.54
C HIS A 352 -2.58 -10.74 -5.14
N PHE A 353 -1.52 -11.26 -5.78
CA PHE A 353 -1.53 -12.59 -6.39
C PHE A 353 -1.54 -13.75 -5.39
N MET A 354 -1.18 -13.51 -4.13
CA MET A 354 -1.37 -14.42 -3.02
C MET A 354 -2.71 -14.10 -2.34
N GLY A 355 -3.81 -14.49 -2.98
CA GLY A 355 -5.16 -14.28 -2.45
C GLY A 355 -5.35 -14.96 -1.07
N GLU A 356 -6.37 -14.54 -0.34
CA GLU A 356 -6.63 -15.01 1.03
C GLU A 356 -6.73 -16.53 1.12
N GLU A 357 -7.55 -17.17 0.26
CA GLU A 357 -7.72 -18.62 0.26
C GLU A 357 -6.40 -19.37 0.06
N LEU A 358 -5.57 -18.87 -0.88
CA LEU A 358 -4.26 -19.44 -1.15
C LEU A 358 -3.31 -19.26 0.02
N PHE A 359 -3.33 -18.09 0.67
CA PHE A 359 -2.53 -17.81 1.84
C PHE A 359 -2.93 -18.70 3.03
N VAL A 360 -4.23 -18.84 3.30
CA VAL A 360 -4.76 -19.76 4.35
C VAL A 360 -4.39 -21.21 4.05
N LYS A 361 -4.47 -21.64 2.78
CA LYS A 361 -4.00 -22.98 2.38
C LYS A 361 -2.53 -23.17 2.69
N MET A 362 -1.70 -22.19 2.34
CA MET A 362 -0.26 -22.21 2.62
C MET A 362 0.03 -22.32 4.13
N VAL A 363 -0.63 -21.52 4.96
CA VAL A 363 -0.47 -21.55 6.43
C VAL A 363 -0.87 -22.93 6.99
N LYS A 364 -1.98 -23.51 6.55
CA LYS A 364 -2.42 -24.86 6.96
C LYS A 364 -1.41 -25.94 6.59
N GLU A 365 -0.83 -25.86 5.38
CA GLU A 365 0.21 -26.79 4.95
C GLU A 365 1.48 -26.66 5.79
N ALA A 366 1.91 -25.41 6.06
CA ALA A 366 3.07 -25.14 6.91
C ALA A 366 2.87 -25.70 8.35
N ALA A 367 1.69 -25.49 8.93
CA ALA A 367 1.35 -26.00 10.26
C ALA A 367 1.34 -27.52 10.33
N ARG A 368 0.73 -28.18 9.31
CA ARG A 368 0.77 -29.65 9.21
C ARG A 368 2.19 -30.17 9.14
N ASP A 369 3.04 -29.59 8.30
CA ASP A 369 4.41 -30.02 8.11
C ASP A 369 5.28 -29.73 9.34
N ALA A 370 4.98 -28.66 10.11
CA ALA A 370 5.59 -28.37 11.41
C ALA A 370 5.08 -29.26 12.56
N GLY A 371 4.00 -30.01 12.34
CA GLY A 371 3.39 -30.86 13.38
C GLY A 371 2.65 -30.08 14.47
N VAL A 372 2.16 -28.86 14.15
CA VAL A 372 1.45 -28.01 15.11
C VAL A 372 0.01 -27.74 14.68
N THR A 373 -0.83 -27.38 15.66
CA THR A 373 -2.17 -26.88 15.43
C THR A 373 -2.23 -25.39 15.69
N LEU A 374 -2.94 -24.64 14.86
CA LEU A 374 -3.10 -23.20 14.97
C LEU A 374 -4.49 -22.82 15.44
N ARG A 375 -4.57 -21.97 16.46
CA ARG A 375 -5.80 -21.29 16.83
C ARG A 375 -5.75 -19.85 16.27
N GLN A 376 -6.64 -19.52 15.34
CA GLN A 376 -6.75 -18.17 14.82
C GLN A 376 -7.32 -17.24 15.89
N ILE A 377 -6.64 -16.13 16.14
CA ILE A 377 -7.05 -15.06 17.04
C ILE A 377 -7.69 -13.93 16.25
N GLU A 378 -6.98 -13.47 15.21
CA GLU A 378 -7.44 -12.40 14.34
C GLU A 378 -7.14 -12.68 12.87
N PHE A 379 -7.98 -12.12 12.02
CA PHE A 379 -7.72 -11.88 10.60
C PHE A 379 -8.03 -10.41 10.32
N ARG A 380 -7.09 -9.72 9.69
CA ARG A 380 -7.19 -8.29 9.35
C ARG A 380 -6.69 -8.03 7.94
N GLN A 381 -7.10 -6.89 7.41
CA GLN A 381 -6.74 -6.39 6.09
C GLN A 381 -5.92 -5.10 6.23
N GLN A 382 -5.71 -4.38 5.13
CA GLN A 382 -5.13 -3.05 5.12
C GLN A 382 -5.97 -2.05 5.93
N ALA A 383 -5.30 -1.01 6.42
CA ALA A 383 -5.96 0.06 7.15
C ALA A 383 -7.04 0.78 6.30
N PRO A 384 -8.08 1.37 6.91
CA PRO A 384 -9.20 1.99 6.19
C PRO A 384 -8.82 3.13 5.25
N ASP A 385 -7.68 3.79 5.44
CA ASP A 385 -7.15 4.79 4.51
C ASP A 385 -6.66 4.19 3.18
N HIS A 386 -6.58 2.85 3.09
CA HIS A 386 -6.36 2.06 1.89
C HIS A 386 -7.65 1.31 1.53
N PRO A 387 -8.70 2.01 1.05
CA PRO A 387 -10.02 1.41 0.89
C PRO A 387 -10.02 0.25 -0.11
N ILE A 388 -10.84 -0.76 0.19
CA ILE A 388 -11.12 -1.88 -0.71
C ILE A 388 -12.40 -1.56 -1.48
N LEU A 389 -12.26 -1.40 -2.78
CA LEU A 389 -13.43 -1.24 -3.67
C LEU A 389 -13.91 -2.62 -4.09
N MET A 390 -15.10 -3.02 -3.64
CA MET A 390 -15.63 -4.39 -3.82
C MET A 390 -15.71 -4.83 -5.29
N THR A 391 -15.83 -3.88 -6.21
CA THR A 391 -15.87 -4.12 -7.66
C THR A 391 -14.48 -4.16 -8.30
N VAL A 392 -13.42 -3.86 -7.56
CA VAL A 392 -12.02 -3.84 -8.02
C VAL A 392 -11.18 -4.69 -7.07
N PRO A 393 -11.15 -6.02 -7.28
CA PRO A 393 -10.42 -6.95 -6.40
C PRO A 393 -8.94 -6.61 -6.21
N GLU A 394 -8.35 -5.91 -7.18
CA GLU A 394 -6.97 -5.47 -7.15
C GLU A 394 -6.67 -4.47 -6.03
N THR A 395 -7.68 -3.83 -5.48
CA THR A 395 -7.55 -2.94 -4.30
C THR A 395 -7.39 -3.72 -3.00
N TYR A 396 -7.73 -5.01 -2.96
CA TYR A 396 -7.50 -5.90 -1.82
C TYR A 396 -6.18 -6.67 -1.99
N TYR A 397 -5.20 -6.38 -1.15
CA TYR A 397 -3.87 -6.97 -1.29
C TYR A 397 -3.23 -7.42 0.02
N LEU A 398 -3.62 -6.88 1.17
CA LEU A 398 -2.99 -7.17 2.45
C LEU A 398 -3.80 -8.20 3.25
N LYS A 399 -3.14 -9.24 3.71
CA LYS A 399 -3.64 -10.25 4.65
C LYS A 399 -2.71 -10.25 5.86
N PHE A 400 -3.30 -10.09 7.04
CA PHE A 400 -2.63 -10.24 8.33
C PHE A 400 -3.39 -11.26 9.16
N PHE A 401 -2.70 -12.28 9.62
CA PHE A 401 -3.24 -13.29 10.53
C PHE A 401 -2.45 -13.32 11.82
N LEU A 402 -3.16 -13.51 12.91
CA LEU A 402 -2.58 -13.76 14.22
C LEU A 402 -3.05 -15.12 14.74
N PHE A 403 -2.10 -15.99 15.06
CA PHE A 403 -2.35 -17.36 15.52
C PHE A 403 -1.69 -17.62 16.87
N GLN A 404 -2.25 -18.57 17.62
CA GLN A 404 -1.62 -19.23 18.74
C GLN A 404 -1.26 -20.67 18.37
N ILE A 405 -0.08 -21.12 18.74
CA ILE A 405 0.34 -22.54 18.66
C ILE A 405 -0.35 -23.32 19.79
N VAL A 406 -1.04 -24.43 19.45
CA VAL A 406 -1.84 -25.22 20.41
C VAL A 406 -1.25 -26.62 20.59
#